data_4b677e4b1aa09060f55f31d6e730e053
#
_entry.id   4b677e4b1aa09060f55f31d6e730e053
#
_cell.length_a   1.000
_cell.length_b   1.000
_cell.length_c   1.000
_cell.angle_alpha   90.00
_cell.angle_beta   90.00
_cell.angle_gamma   90.00
#
_symmetry.space_group_name_H-M   'P 1'
#
loop_
_entity.id
_entity.type
_entity.pdbx_description
1 polymer ?
#
loop_
_entity_poly.entity_id
_entity_poly.type
_entity_poly.pdbx_seq_one_letter_code
_entity_poly.pdbx_strand_id
1 'polypeptide(L)'
;MIDLVPRDGRVIVPRAAYSGTLQLIRERARRGFFTVDEVDVENTVQLVGAVREADVVWIETPTNPTLMTADLEAVCRASAPLDTIVVVDNTFATPLRQRPLELGADVVVHSASKLISGHSDVLLGAVVTRDLPARRTFERRRTRLGATPGVLEAFLATRGLRTLHVRLDRAEANAKELHRRLASDHRVVYARYPGFGTVISFEVVDGHEAAEKVTASSELVIHATSLGGVESTWERRRRHDAEPDAVPDGLIRLSVGIEDVEDIWQDVQQALDVLGR
;
A
#
# COMPACT_ATOMS: atom_id res chain seq x y z
N MET A 1 8.73 4.80 -13.97
CA MET A 1 9.15 5.62 -12.81
C MET A 1 10.64 5.46 -12.51
N ILE A 2 11.11 4.25 -12.21
CA ILE A 2 12.53 3.95 -11.93
C ILE A 2 13.48 4.46 -13.03
N ASP A 3 13.02 4.48 -14.27
CA ASP A 3 13.81 5.04 -15.38
C ASP A 3 13.91 6.57 -15.39
N LEU A 4 13.32 7.28 -14.43
CA LEU A 4 13.55 8.71 -14.21
C LEU A 4 14.80 8.95 -13.35
N VAL A 5 15.29 7.92 -12.65
CA VAL A 5 16.50 8.02 -11.85
C VAL A 5 17.68 8.27 -12.78
N PRO A 6 18.51 9.29 -12.55
CA PRO A 6 19.75 9.50 -13.28
C PRO A 6 20.65 8.26 -13.17
N ARG A 7 21.55 8.10 -14.15
CA ARG A 7 22.60 7.09 -14.02
C ARG A 7 23.48 7.44 -12.82
N ASP A 8 23.82 6.44 -12.02
CA ASP A 8 24.57 6.59 -10.77
C ASP A 8 23.84 7.45 -9.70
N GLY A 9 22.53 7.70 -9.88
CA GLY A 9 21.71 8.45 -8.95
C GLY A 9 21.44 7.70 -7.64
N ARG A 10 20.80 8.39 -6.69
CA ARG A 10 20.46 7.87 -5.36
C ARG A 10 18.94 7.83 -5.19
N VAL A 11 18.42 6.67 -4.80
CA VAL A 11 16.99 6.43 -4.57
C VAL A 11 16.75 6.13 -3.10
N ILE A 12 15.81 6.84 -2.50
CA ILE A 12 15.33 6.55 -1.14
C ILE A 12 14.00 5.78 -1.25
N VAL A 13 13.87 4.71 -0.47
CA VAL A 13 12.64 3.89 -0.39
C VAL A 13 12.29 3.56 1.06
N PRO A 14 11.02 3.25 1.37
CA PRO A 14 10.65 2.72 2.67
C PRO A 14 11.33 1.37 2.92
N ARG A 15 11.74 1.10 4.15
CA ARG A 15 12.27 -0.21 4.57
C ARG A 15 11.24 -1.32 4.44
N ALA A 16 9.95 -1.01 4.68
CA ALA A 16 8.81 -1.86 4.40
C ALA A 16 7.87 -1.15 3.44
N ALA A 17 7.62 -1.72 2.27
CA ALA A 17 6.69 -1.28 1.24
C ALA A 17 6.28 -2.49 0.38
N TYR A 18 5.42 -2.29 -0.61
CA TYR A 18 5.03 -3.36 -1.53
C TYR A 18 6.25 -4.09 -2.09
N SER A 19 6.33 -5.39 -1.79
CA SER A 19 7.51 -6.23 -2.08
C SER A 19 7.92 -6.20 -3.56
N GLY A 20 6.95 -6.18 -4.48
CA GLY A 20 7.24 -6.10 -5.92
C GLY A 20 7.98 -4.81 -6.32
N THR A 21 7.65 -3.67 -5.71
CA THR A 21 8.36 -2.40 -5.93
C THR A 21 9.78 -2.47 -5.38
N LEU A 22 9.93 -2.93 -4.13
CA LEU A 22 11.25 -3.04 -3.50
C LEU A 22 12.17 -4.01 -4.26
N GLN A 23 11.65 -5.17 -4.68
CA GLN A 23 12.42 -6.12 -5.48
C GLN A 23 12.91 -5.51 -6.79
N LEU A 24 12.04 -4.83 -7.52
CA LEU A 24 12.41 -4.18 -8.78
C LEU A 24 13.49 -3.12 -8.58
N ILE A 25 13.36 -2.28 -7.55
CA ILE A 25 14.33 -1.22 -7.22
C ILE A 25 15.67 -1.85 -6.81
N ARG A 26 15.65 -2.83 -5.89
CA ARG A 26 16.87 -3.54 -5.44
C ARG A 26 17.56 -4.28 -6.59
N GLU A 27 16.81 -4.89 -7.51
CA GLU A 27 17.39 -5.55 -8.69
C GLU A 27 18.11 -4.55 -9.60
N ARG A 28 17.51 -3.39 -9.87
CA ARG A 28 18.15 -2.32 -10.66
C ARG A 28 19.39 -1.76 -9.99
N ALA A 29 19.36 -1.55 -8.68
CA ALA A 29 20.54 -1.12 -7.92
C ALA A 29 21.68 -2.16 -8.00
N ARG A 30 21.38 -3.45 -7.81
CA ARG A 30 22.38 -4.53 -7.96
C ARG A 30 23.00 -4.60 -9.37
N ARG A 31 22.29 -4.16 -10.39
CA ARG A 31 22.80 -4.04 -11.76
C ARG A 31 23.59 -2.76 -12.02
N GLY A 32 23.79 -1.91 -10.99
CA GLY A 32 24.58 -0.68 -11.08
C GLY A 32 23.88 0.47 -11.81
N PHE A 33 22.54 0.50 -11.83
CA PHE A 33 21.83 1.63 -12.45
C PHE A 33 21.81 2.86 -11.52
N PHE A 34 21.72 2.63 -10.21
CA PHE A 34 21.66 3.66 -9.17
C PHE A 34 21.94 3.02 -7.80
N THR A 35 22.10 3.84 -6.76
CA THR A 35 22.18 3.40 -5.35
C THR A 35 20.83 3.50 -4.67
N VAL A 36 20.58 2.66 -3.64
CA VAL A 36 19.33 2.63 -2.87
C VAL A 36 19.62 2.67 -1.39
N ASP A 37 18.91 3.56 -0.69
CA ASP A 37 18.86 3.58 0.76
C ASP A 37 17.44 3.35 1.26
N GLU A 38 17.34 2.51 2.27
CA GLU A 38 16.08 2.16 2.90
C GLU A 38 15.91 2.92 4.22
N VAL A 39 14.78 3.62 4.37
CA VAL A 39 14.48 4.46 5.52
C VAL A 39 13.23 4.01 6.25
N ASP A 40 13.17 4.32 7.53
CA ASP A 40 11.93 4.24 8.31
C ASP A 40 11.09 5.49 8.02
N VAL A 41 9.92 5.29 7.42
CA VAL A 41 9.06 6.42 7.01
C VAL A 41 8.41 7.16 8.18
N GLU A 42 8.28 6.52 9.35
CA GLU A 42 7.77 7.17 10.57
C GLU A 42 8.83 8.04 11.24
N ASN A 43 10.12 7.82 10.95
CA ASN A 43 11.20 8.69 11.41
C ASN A 43 11.34 9.90 10.47
N THR A 44 10.51 10.91 10.67
CA THR A 44 10.49 12.12 9.83
C THR A 44 11.86 12.81 9.76
N VAL A 45 12.65 12.82 10.83
CA VAL A 45 13.99 13.45 10.84
C VAL A 45 14.95 12.71 9.92
N GLN A 46 14.99 11.38 9.99
CA GLN A 46 15.80 10.55 9.12
C GLN A 46 15.34 10.69 7.66
N LEU A 47 14.04 10.62 7.42
CA LEU A 47 13.46 10.71 6.08
C LEU A 47 13.77 12.06 5.42
N VAL A 48 13.56 13.17 6.11
CA VAL A 48 13.87 14.52 5.61
C VAL A 48 15.38 14.70 5.38
N GLY A 49 16.23 14.13 6.24
CA GLY A 49 17.68 14.11 6.02
C GLY A 49 18.05 13.39 4.72
N ALA A 50 17.48 12.21 4.48
CA ALA A 50 17.74 11.41 3.30
C ALA A 50 17.24 12.08 1.99
N VAL A 51 16.12 12.79 2.02
CA VAL A 51 15.57 13.54 0.87
C VAL A 51 16.59 14.51 0.26
N ARG A 52 17.39 15.16 1.11
CA ARG A 52 18.36 16.18 0.69
C ARG A 52 19.54 15.63 -0.14
N GLU A 53 19.74 14.33 -0.10
CA GLU A 53 20.84 13.64 -0.77
C GLU A 53 20.36 12.72 -1.89
N ALA A 54 19.06 12.73 -2.20
CA ALA A 54 18.43 11.84 -3.14
C ALA A 54 18.10 12.51 -4.47
N ASP A 55 18.23 11.78 -5.57
CA ASP A 55 17.64 12.17 -6.87
C ASP A 55 16.17 11.80 -6.96
N VAL A 56 15.79 10.66 -6.36
CA VAL A 56 14.40 10.20 -6.30
C VAL A 56 14.06 9.67 -4.91
N VAL A 57 12.95 10.12 -4.39
CA VAL A 57 12.37 9.60 -3.14
C VAL A 57 11.07 8.89 -3.50
N TRP A 58 11.03 7.57 -3.28
CA TRP A 58 9.81 6.78 -3.42
C TRP A 58 9.20 6.58 -2.05
N ILE A 59 8.02 7.12 -1.82
CA ILE A 59 7.28 6.96 -0.58
C ILE A 59 6.02 6.13 -0.86
N GLU A 60 5.79 5.13 -0.04
CA GLU A 60 4.50 4.45 0.07
C GLU A 60 3.92 4.78 1.45
N THR A 61 2.72 5.38 1.48
CA THR A 61 2.09 5.79 2.73
C THR A 61 0.56 5.79 2.63
N PRO A 62 -0.11 4.99 3.48
CA PRO A 62 0.43 4.00 4.42
C PRO A 62 1.21 2.89 3.73
N THR A 63 2.25 2.35 4.38
CA THR A 63 3.08 1.27 3.83
C THR A 63 2.35 -0.08 3.82
N ASN A 64 2.61 -0.90 2.81
CA ASN A 64 2.09 -2.27 2.75
C ASN A 64 3.21 -3.27 3.13
N PRO A 65 3.02 -4.13 4.15
CA PRO A 65 1.78 -4.34 4.91
C PRO A 65 1.74 -3.69 6.29
N THR A 66 2.78 -2.98 6.70
CA THR A 66 2.98 -2.52 8.09
C THR A 66 2.14 -1.29 8.47
N LEU A 67 1.51 -0.63 7.49
CA LEU A 67 0.65 0.55 7.65
C LEU A 67 1.32 1.74 8.37
N MET A 68 2.64 1.85 8.23
CA MET A 68 3.39 3.01 8.67
C MET A 68 3.05 4.22 7.81
N THR A 69 3.01 5.42 8.40
CA THR A 69 2.67 6.65 7.69
C THR A 69 3.83 7.63 7.68
N ALA A 70 4.07 8.23 6.51
CA ALA A 70 5.08 9.27 6.34
C ALA A 70 4.47 10.67 6.50
N ASP A 71 5.23 11.61 7.04
CA ASP A 71 4.92 13.04 6.98
C ASP A 71 5.25 13.58 5.58
N LEU A 72 4.29 13.43 4.65
CA LEU A 72 4.47 13.88 3.26
C LEU A 72 4.69 15.39 3.14
N GLU A 73 4.08 16.18 4.02
CA GLU A 73 4.25 17.63 3.98
C GLU A 73 5.71 18.01 4.31
N ALA A 74 6.29 17.37 5.32
CA ALA A 74 7.70 17.56 5.65
C ALA A 74 8.63 17.11 4.53
N VAL A 75 8.35 15.96 3.89
CA VAL A 75 9.13 15.45 2.74
C VAL A 75 9.05 16.41 1.55
N CYS A 76 7.87 16.81 1.14
CA CYS A 76 7.70 17.72 -0.01
C CYS A 76 8.29 19.11 0.26
N ARG A 77 8.20 19.61 1.49
CA ARG A 77 8.83 20.87 1.88
C ARG A 77 10.37 20.77 1.83
N ALA A 78 10.91 19.62 2.21
CA ALA A 78 12.37 19.41 2.18
C ALA A 78 12.89 19.28 0.74
N SER A 79 12.13 18.68 -0.18
CA SER A 79 12.50 18.51 -1.59
C SER A 79 12.31 19.79 -2.43
N ALA A 80 11.41 20.69 -2.03
CA ALA A 80 11.01 21.87 -2.82
C ALA A 80 12.18 22.76 -3.32
N PRO A 81 13.27 22.99 -2.56
CA PRO A 81 14.42 23.76 -3.03
C PRO A 81 15.45 22.91 -3.81
N LEU A 82 15.18 21.63 -4.08
CA LEU A 82 16.10 20.65 -4.66
C LEU A 82 15.54 20.13 -6.00
N ASP A 83 16.40 19.47 -6.78
CA ASP A 83 16.00 18.75 -8.00
C ASP A 83 15.51 17.31 -7.69
N THR A 84 15.27 16.99 -6.42
CA THR A 84 14.82 15.70 -5.94
C THR A 84 13.37 15.44 -6.38
N ILE A 85 13.14 14.33 -7.09
CA ILE A 85 11.79 13.92 -7.53
C ILE A 85 11.11 13.13 -6.42
N VAL A 86 9.97 13.63 -5.92
CA VAL A 86 9.14 12.93 -4.93
C VAL A 86 8.03 12.14 -5.63
N VAL A 87 8.09 10.82 -5.49
CA VAL A 87 7.11 9.86 -5.99
C VAL A 87 6.36 9.26 -4.82
N VAL A 88 5.03 9.33 -4.86
CA VAL A 88 4.19 8.76 -3.80
C VAL A 88 3.31 7.65 -4.35
N ASP A 89 3.48 6.44 -3.84
CA ASP A 89 2.48 5.38 -4.01
C ASP A 89 1.33 5.63 -3.03
N ASN A 90 0.21 6.06 -3.58
CA ASN A 90 -0.98 6.48 -2.84
C ASN A 90 -2.10 5.42 -2.93
N THR A 91 -1.74 4.17 -3.18
CA THR A 91 -2.71 3.10 -3.44
C THR A 91 -3.67 2.90 -2.27
N PHE A 92 -3.18 2.83 -1.03
CA PHE A 92 -4.01 2.58 0.16
C PHE A 92 -4.85 3.78 0.57
N ALA A 93 -4.28 5.00 0.47
CA ALA A 93 -5.00 6.20 0.85
C ALA A 93 -6.07 6.61 -0.18
N THR A 94 -5.87 6.28 -1.46
CA THR A 94 -6.67 6.77 -2.58
C THR A 94 -6.66 8.32 -2.70
N PRO A 95 -7.13 8.92 -3.79
CA PRO A 95 -7.22 10.38 -3.89
C PRO A 95 -8.28 11.00 -2.97
N LEU A 96 -9.09 10.18 -2.29
CA LEU A 96 -10.13 10.66 -1.38
C LEU A 96 -9.61 10.90 0.05
N ARG A 97 -8.54 10.22 0.47
CA ARG A 97 -7.96 10.37 1.81
C ARG A 97 -6.64 11.14 1.81
N GLN A 98 -5.91 11.07 0.70
CA GLN A 98 -4.64 11.76 0.58
C GLN A 98 -4.41 12.24 -0.85
N ARG A 99 -3.94 13.48 -1.02
CA ARG A 99 -3.68 14.13 -2.31
C ARG A 99 -2.24 14.64 -2.37
N PRO A 100 -1.24 13.77 -2.60
CA PRO A 100 0.17 14.14 -2.48
C PRO A 100 0.62 15.27 -3.43
N LEU A 101 0.01 15.38 -4.64
CA LEU A 101 0.31 16.49 -5.56
C LEU A 101 -0.06 17.86 -4.98
N GLU A 102 -1.01 17.92 -4.04
CA GLU A 102 -1.39 19.19 -3.37
C GLU A 102 -0.38 19.55 -2.28
N LEU A 103 0.36 18.56 -1.78
CA LEU A 103 1.41 18.72 -0.79
C LEU A 103 2.79 19.03 -1.42
N GLY A 104 2.90 18.92 -2.75
CA GLY A 104 4.14 19.22 -3.48
C GLY A 104 4.86 17.99 -4.05
N ALA A 105 4.27 16.79 -3.98
CA ALA A 105 4.83 15.63 -4.68
C ALA A 105 4.79 15.82 -6.20
N ASP A 106 5.80 15.32 -6.92
CA ASP A 106 5.93 15.45 -8.37
C ASP A 106 5.08 14.42 -9.11
N VAL A 107 5.01 13.21 -8.55
CA VAL A 107 4.34 12.07 -9.17
C VAL A 107 3.59 11.26 -8.12
N VAL A 108 2.37 10.88 -8.45
CA VAL A 108 1.57 9.94 -7.67
C VAL A 108 1.32 8.67 -8.46
N VAL A 109 1.49 7.54 -7.82
CA VAL A 109 1.22 6.22 -8.40
C VAL A 109 0.06 5.57 -7.64
N HIS A 110 -0.79 4.87 -8.38
CA HIS A 110 -1.82 4.00 -7.82
C HIS A 110 -1.82 2.65 -8.50
N SER A 111 -1.93 1.58 -7.74
CA SER A 111 -2.47 0.34 -8.26
C SER A 111 -3.99 0.51 -8.42
N ALA A 112 -4.42 0.88 -9.63
CA ALA A 112 -5.84 1.04 -9.92
C ALA A 112 -6.62 -0.30 -9.84
N SER A 113 -5.90 -1.42 -9.84
CA SER A 113 -6.41 -2.78 -9.56
C SER A 113 -7.06 -2.93 -8.19
N LYS A 114 -6.69 -2.05 -7.24
CA LYS A 114 -7.12 -2.09 -5.85
C LYS A 114 -8.40 -1.26 -5.66
N LEU A 115 -8.45 -0.42 -4.68
CA LEU A 115 -9.61 0.39 -4.30
C LEU A 115 -10.25 1.19 -5.45
N ILE A 116 -9.45 1.63 -6.44
CA ILE A 116 -9.99 2.42 -7.56
C ILE A 116 -10.96 1.60 -8.40
N SER A 117 -10.60 0.41 -8.88
CA SER A 117 -11.53 -0.51 -9.55
C SER A 117 -12.48 -1.15 -8.54
N GLY A 118 -11.95 -1.67 -7.45
CA GLY A 118 -12.66 -2.11 -6.26
C GLY A 118 -13.50 -3.39 -6.42
N HIS A 119 -13.27 -4.18 -7.47
CA HIS A 119 -14.09 -5.37 -7.76
C HIS A 119 -13.23 -6.61 -8.10
N SER A 120 -11.93 -6.57 -7.80
CA SER A 120 -10.99 -7.69 -8.00
C SER A 120 -10.93 -8.23 -9.44
N ASP A 121 -11.33 -7.42 -10.44
CA ASP A 121 -11.57 -7.79 -11.84
C ASP A 121 -10.61 -7.09 -12.84
N VAL A 122 -9.67 -6.27 -12.37
CA VAL A 122 -8.78 -5.45 -13.20
C VAL A 122 -7.33 -5.47 -12.72
N LEU A 123 -6.41 -5.57 -13.66
CA LEU A 123 -5.00 -5.27 -13.45
C LEU A 123 -4.62 -3.97 -14.17
N LEU A 124 -4.46 -2.88 -13.43
CA LEU A 124 -4.17 -1.57 -14.00
C LEU A 124 -3.36 -0.69 -13.04
N GLY A 125 -2.37 0.02 -13.58
CA GLY A 125 -1.65 1.09 -12.88
C GLY A 125 -2.10 2.46 -13.35
N ALA A 126 -2.04 3.45 -12.47
CA ALA A 126 -2.22 4.85 -12.82
C ALA A 126 -1.03 5.69 -12.33
N VAL A 127 -0.55 6.59 -13.18
CA VAL A 127 0.50 7.56 -12.84
C VAL A 127 -0.07 8.95 -13.07
N VAL A 128 0.01 9.80 -12.06
CA VAL A 128 -0.54 11.15 -12.07
C VAL A 128 0.56 12.16 -11.79
N THR A 129 0.65 13.20 -12.61
CA THR A 129 1.57 14.33 -12.42
C THR A 129 0.96 15.61 -12.94
N ARG A 130 1.36 16.74 -12.38
CA ARG A 130 1.02 18.09 -12.91
C ARG A 130 2.00 18.56 -13.98
N ASP A 131 3.21 17.97 -14.01
CA ASP A 131 4.25 18.34 -14.98
C ASP A 131 3.95 17.75 -16.36
N LEU A 132 3.71 18.61 -17.36
CA LEU A 132 3.41 18.19 -18.73
C LEU A 132 4.57 17.51 -19.44
N PRO A 133 5.82 17.94 -19.33
CA PRO A 133 7.02 17.22 -19.82
C PRO A 133 7.13 15.80 -19.25
N ALA A 134 6.99 15.63 -17.93
CA ALA A 134 6.99 14.32 -17.29
C ALA A 134 5.85 13.43 -17.79
N ARG A 135 4.63 13.97 -17.90
CA ARG A 135 3.48 13.26 -18.46
C ARG A 135 3.77 12.71 -19.87
N ARG A 136 4.30 13.55 -20.78
CA ARG A 136 4.65 13.12 -22.13
C ARG A 136 5.72 12.02 -22.12
N THR A 137 6.64 12.07 -21.17
CA THR A 137 7.66 11.04 -20.98
C THR A 137 7.04 9.72 -20.54
N PHE A 138 6.11 9.73 -19.58
CA PHE A 138 5.38 8.53 -19.15
C PHE A 138 4.53 7.94 -20.28
N GLU A 139 3.83 8.77 -21.05
CA GLU A 139 3.03 8.33 -22.21
C GLU A 139 3.91 7.62 -23.26
N ARG A 140 5.05 8.21 -23.63
CA ARG A 140 6.01 7.57 -24.55
C ARG A 140 6.55 6.26 -24.01
N ARG A 141 6.89 6.18 -22.72
CA ARG A 141 7.41 4.96 -22.09
C ARG A 141 6.33 3.88 -22.02
N ARG A 142 5.12 4.22 -21.62
CA ARG A 142 3.98 3.30 -21.63
C ARG A 142 3.83 2.63 -22.99
N THR A 143 3.85 3.41 -24.07
CA THR A 143 3.72 2.89 -25.43
C THR A 143 4.91 1.99 -25.82
N ARG A 144 6.14 2.43 -25.52
CA ARG A 144 7.36 1.69 -25.92
C ARG A 144 7.57 0.39 -25.14
N LEU A 145 7.17 0.35 -23.87
CA LEU A 145 7.31 -0.81 -23.00
C LEU A 145 6.10 -1.75 -23.05
N GLY A 146 5.06 -1.39 -23.80
CA GLY A 146 3.87 -2.22 -23.93
C GLY A 146 2.91 -2.20 -22.74
N ALA A 147 3.13 -1.31 -21.75
CA ALA A 147 2.26 -1.18 -20.57
C ALA A 147 0.97 -0.39 -20.87
N THR A 148 0.41 -0.58 -22.05
CA THR A 148 -0.83 0.07 -22.50
C THR A 148 -2.01 -0.83 -22.11
N PRO A 149 -2.98 -0.33 -21.32
CA PRO A 149 -4.14 -1.13 -20.92
C PRO A 149 -5.05 -1.41 -22.12
N GLY A 150 -5.77 -2.51 -22.05
CA GLY A 150 -6.88 -2.77 -22.96
C GLY A 150 -8.07 -1.86 -22.68
N VAL A 151 -9.02 -1.85 -23.61
CA VAL A 151 -10.23 -1.03 -23.51
C VAL A 151 -11.09 -1.49 -22.31
N LEU A 152 -11.15 -2.80 -22.06
CA LEU A 152 -11.96 -3.37 -20.98
C LEU A 152 -11.40 -2.94 -19.61
N GLU A 153 -10.08 -3.04 -19.41
CA GLU A 153 -9.43 -2.65 -18.15
C GLU A 153 -9.63 -1.15 -17.87
N ALA A 154 -9.50 -0.30 -18.89
CA ALA A 154 -9.73 1.14 -18.75
C ALA A 154 -11.22 1.44 -18.44
N PHE A 155 -12.15 0.72 -19.07
CA PHE A 155 -13.58 0.85 -18.81
C PHE A 155 -13.94 0.43 -17.39
N LEU A 156 -13.51 -0.75 -16.94
CA LEU A 156 -13.81 -1.28 -15.61
C LEU A 156 -13.22 -0.39 -14.50
N ALA A 157 -11.98 0.07 -14.65
CA ALA A 157 -11.37 1.00 -13.69
C ALA A 157 -12.13 2.34 -13.63
N THR A 158 -12.56 2.87 -14.79
CA THR A 158 -13.37 4.10 -14.84
C THR A 158 -14.74 3.90 -14.20
N ARG A 159 -15.35 2.74 -14.40
CA ARG A 159 -16.63 2.35 -13.78
C ARG A 159 -16.47 2.25 -12.26
N GLY A 160 -15.41 1.58 -11.77
CA GLY A 160 -15.11 1.48 -10.35
C GLY A 160 -14.85 2.85 -9.71
N LEU A 161 -14.11 3.73 -10.38
CA LEU A 161 -13.82 5.08 -9.89
C LEU A 161 -15.09 5.89 -9.57
N ARG A 162 -16.17 5.70 -10.34
CA ARG A 162 -17.44 6.41 -10.13
C ARG A 162 -18.14 6.09 -8.82
N THR A 163 -17.84 4.94 -8.21
CA THR A 163 -18.41 4.50 -6.92
C THR A 163 -17.37 4.45 -5.80
N LEU A 164 -16.14 4.93 -6.06
CA LEU A 164 -15.04 4.84 -5.10
C LEU A 164 -15.42 5.44 -3.74
N HIS A 165 -16.07 6.62 -3.72
CA HIS A 165 -16.39 7.31 -2.47
C HIS A 165 -17.35 6.50 -1.58
N VAL A 166 -18.45 5.97 -2.13
CA VAL A 166 -19.43 5.20 -1.34
C VAL A 166 -18.85 3.87 -0.84
N ARG A 167 -18.02 3.20 -1.66
CA ARG A 167 -17.34 1.97 -1.27
C ARG A 167 -16.28 2.23 -0.18
N LEU A 168 -15.47 3.26 -0.38
CA LEU A 168 -14.43 3.63 0.57
C LEU A 168 -15.03 4.05 1.91
N ASP A 169 -16.07 4.89 1.92
CA ASP A 169 -16.71 5.35 3.16
C ASP A 169 -17.31 4.18 3.95
N ARG A 170 -17.95 3.22 3.28
CA ARG A 170 -18.50 2.03 3.95
C ARG A 170 -17.38 1.12 4.47
N ALA A 171 -16.42 0.78 3.65
CA ALA A 171 -15.32 -0.10 4.05
C ALA A 171 -14.44 0.53 5.15
N GLU A 172 -14.22 1.85 5.10
CA GLU A 172 -13.49 2.58 6.16
C GLU A 172 -14.25 2.58 7.48
N ALA A 173 -15.58 2.77 7.45
CA ALA A 173 -16.39 2.67 8.67
C ALA A 173 -16.29 1.28 9.29
N ASN A 174 -16.37 0.22 8.46
CA ASN A 174 -16.16 -1.16 8.89
C ASN A 174 -14.74 -1.36 9.47
N ALA A 175 -13.70 -0.85 8.79
CA ALA A 175 -12.32 -0.99 9.24
C ALA A 175 -12.06 -0.32 10.60
N LYS A 176 -12.62 0.87 10.83
CA LYS A 176 -12.54 1.55 12.14
C LYS A 176 -13.15 0.72 13.25
N GLU A 177 -14.31 0.16 13.03
CA GLU A 177 -15.00 -0.66 14.04
C GLU A 177 -14.26 -1.99 14.26
N LEU A 178 -13.85 -2.68 13.21
CA LEU A 178 -13.09 -3.93 13.32
C LEU A 178 -11.73 -3.72 14.01
N HIS A 179 -11.02 -2.64 13.70
CA HIS A 179 -9.78 -2.30 14.39
C HIS A 179 -10.00 -2.08 15.89
N ARG A 180 -11.06 -1.35 16.28
CA ARG A 180 -11.40 -1.15 17.69
C ARG A 180 -11.66 -2.47 18.42
N ARG A 181 -12.36 -3.41 17.77
CA ARG A 181 -12.65 -4.75 18.33
C ARG A 181 -11.38 -5.60 18.42
N LEU A 182 -10.59 -5.68 17.34
CA LEU A 182 -9.32 -6.41 17.32
C LEU A 182 -8.34 -5.90 18.38
N ALA A 183 -8.20 -4.59 18.53
CA ALA A 183 -7.31 -3.99 19.52
C ALA A 183 -7.73 -4.27 20.98
N SER A 184 -8.97 -4.70 21.20
CA SER A 184 -9.50 -5.08 22.52
C SER A 184 -9.57 -6.59 22.75
N ASP A 185 -9.24 -7.40 21.73
CA ASP A 185 -9.30 -8.85 21.83
C ASP A 185 -8.00 -9.41 22.41
N HIS A 186 -8.09 -10.21 23.45
CA HIS A 186 -6.94 -10.78 24.16
C HIS A 186 -6.11 -11.77 23.31
N ARG A 187 -6.63 -12.25 22.20
CA ARG A 187 -5.95 -13.10 21.22
C ARG A 187 -5.11 -12.30 20.22
N VAL A 188 -5.25 -10.97 20.23
CA VAL A 188 -4.51 -10.04 19.37
C VAL A 188 -3.44 -9.33 20.21
N VAL A 189 -2.18 -9.51 19.81
CA VAL A 189 -1.03 -8.89 20.48
C VAL A 189 -0.91 -7.41 20.12
N TYR A 190 -1.23 -7.11 18.86
CA TYR A 190 -1.04 -5.80 18.29
C TYR A 190 -1.97 -5.61 17.09
N ALA A 191 -2.59 -4.45 16.99
CA ALA A 191 -3.38 -4.04 15.81
C ALA A 191 -3.03 -2.62 15.40
N ARG A 192 -2.69 -2.42 14.12
CA ARG A 192 -2.41 -1.11 13.54
C ARG A 192 -3.44 -0.74 12.49
N TYR A 193 -3.86 0.51 12.54
CA TYR A 193 -4.74 1.17 11.59
C TYR A 193 -4.34 2.66 11.49
N PRO A 194 -4.12 3.22 10.31
CA PRO A 194 -3.63 4.60 10.16
C PRO A 194 -4.68 5.68 10.46
N GLY A 195 -5.89 5.31 10.87
CA GLY A 195 -7.00 6.22 11.15
C GLY A 195 -7.89 6.49 9.93
N PHE A 196 -7.53 6.01 8.76
CA PHE A 196 -8.27 6.11 7.50
C PHE A 196 -8.00 4.91 6.60
N GLY A 197 -8.81 4.76 5.53
CA GLY A 197 -8.68 3.67 4.57
C GLY A 197 -9.29 2.37 5.07
N THR A 198 -9.01 1.27 4.37
CA THR A 198 -9.74 0.00 4.52
C THR A 198 -8.87 -1.16 5.00
N VAL A 199 -7.60 -0.92 5.31
CA VAL A 199 -6.65 -1.98 5.65
C VAL A 199 -6.27 -1.90 7.12
N ILE A 200 -6.29 -3.05 7.78
CA ILE A 200 -5.82 -3.24 9.16
C ILE A 200 -4.67 -4.26 9.11
N SER A 201 -3.64 -4.05 9.91
CA SER A 201 -2.59 -5.04 10.12
C SER A 201 -2.51 -5.40 11.60
N PHE A 202 -2.48 -6.68 11.91
CA PHE A 202 -2.44 -7.14 13.28
C PHE A 202 -1.65 -8.45 13.43
N GLU A 203 -1.28 -8.76 14.66
CA GLU A 203 -0.63 -9.99 15.04
C GLU A 203 -1.44 -10.70 16.11
N VAL A 204 -1.57 -12.03 15.97
CA VAL A 204 -2.23 -12.87 16.96
C VAL A 204 -1.19 -13.50 17.92
N VAL A 205 -1.67 -13.92 19.07
CA VAL A 205 -0.84 -14.72 20.00
C VAL A 205 -0.36 -16.01 19.32
N ASP A 206 0.72 -16.60 19.83
CA ASP A 206 1.32 -17.86 19.35
C ASP A 206 1.95 -17.78 17.94
N GLY A 207 2.14 -16.56 17.40
CA GLY A 207 3.05 -16.29 16.28
C GLY A 207 2.53 -16.73 14.90
N HIS A 208 3.46 -17.10 14.03
CA HIS A 208 3.17 -17.29 12.60
C HIS A 208 2.28 -18.50 12.30
N GLU A 209 2.44 -19.62 13.02
CA GLU A 209 1.60 -20.82 12.82
C GLU A 209 0.15 -20.55 13.23
N ALA A 210 -0.06 -19.78 14.30
CA ALA A 210 -1.37 -19.34 14.72
C ALA A 210 -2.01 -18.40 13.66
N ALA A 211 -1.23 -17.46 13.13
CA ALA A 211 -1.69 -16.56 12.07
C ALA A 211 -2.13 -17.31 10.80
N GLU A 212 -1.40 -18.35 10.39
CA GLU A 212 -1.80 -19.22 9.26
C GLU A 212 -3.10 -19.97 9.55
N LYS A 213 -3.26 -20.55 10.75
CA LYS A 213 -4.48 -21.25 11.14
C LYS A 213 -5.68 -20.30 11.14
N VAL A 214 -5.54 -19.11 11.71
CA VAL A 214 -6.59 -18.08 11.74
C VAL A 214 -7.01 -17.70 10.33
N THR A 215 -6.06 -17.37 9.47
CA THR A 215 -6.38 -16.92 8.09
C THR A 215 -6.95 -18.03 7.22
N ALA A 216 -6.70 -19.28 7.54
CA ALA A 216 -7.26 -20.46 6.84
C ALA A 216 -8.66 -20.87 7.33
N SER A 217 -9.11 -20.32 8.48
CA SER A 217 -10.34 -20.78 9.16
C SER A 217 -11.56 -19.87 8.91
N SER A 218 -11.39 -18.76 8.17
CA SER A 218 -12.52 -17.88 7.82
C SER A 218 -13.46 -18.52 6.80
N GLU A 219 -14.74 -18.18 6.91
CA GLU A 219 -15.79 -18.62 6.00
C GLU A 219 -16.28 -17.50 5.08
N LEU A 220 -16.26 -16.25 5.54
CA LEU A 220 -16.64 -15.06 4.79
C LEU A 220 -15.42 -14.29 4.27
N VAL A 221 -14.45 -14.01 5.14
CA VAL A 221 -13.23 -13.27 4.76
C VAL A 221 -12.34 -14.16 3.89
N ILE A 222 -12.12 -13.75 2.65
CA ILE A 222 -11.41 -14.54 1.66
C ILE A 222 -9.90 -14.58 1.95
N HIS A 223 -9.30 -15.77 2.04
CA HIS A 223 -7.85 -15.90 2.12
C HIS A 223 -7.21 -15.59 0.76
N ALA A 224 -6.73 -14.36 0.56
CA ALA A 224 -6.19 -13.89 -0.70
C ALA A 224 -5.11 -12.81 -0.54
N THR A 225 -4.15 -12.82 -1.48
CA THR A 225 -3.07 -11.81 -1.54
C THR A 225 -3.56 -10.45 -2.00
N SER A 226 -4.59 -10.40 -2.85
CA SER A 226 -5.17 -9.15 -3.34
C SER A 226 -5.94 -8.44 -2.24
N LEU A 227 -6.21 -7.15 -2.45
CA LEU A 227 -6.90 -6.29 -1.49
C LEU A 227 -7.68 -5.18 -2.20
N GLY A 228 -8.53 -4.49 -1.44
CA GLY A 228 -9.22 -3.30 -1.91
C GLY A 228 -10.42 -3.57 -2.81
N GLY A 229 -10.94 -4.80 -2.80
CA GLY A 229 -12.22 -5.17 -3.38
C GLY A 229 -13.40 -4.76 -2.50
N VAL A 230 -14.61 -5.05 -2.97
CA VAL A 230 -15.85 -4.93 -2.17
C VAL A 230 -15.96 -6.04 -1.14
N GLU A 231 -15.29 -7.16 -1.36
CA GLU A 231 -15.14 -8.29 -0.46
C GLU A 231 -14.00 -8.08 0.55
N SER A 232 -14.16 -8.57 1.77
CA SER A 232 -13.10 -8.64 2.77
C SER A 232 -12.11 -9.75 2.44
N THR A 233 -10.81 -9.44 2.53
CA THR A 233 -9.73 -10.40 2.28
C THR A 233 -8.65 -10.29 3.33
N TRP A 234 -8.00 -11.40 3.67
CA TRP A 234 -6.83 -11.39 4.55
C TRP A 234 -5.78 -12.43 4.19
N GLU A 235 -4.57 -12.24 4.71
CA GLU A 235 -3.50 -13.21 4.65
C GLU A 235 -2.40 -12.91 5.68
N ARG A 236 -1.65 -13.94 6.10
CA ARG A 236 -0.35 -13.74 6.75
C ARG A 236 0.67 -13.32 5.69
N ARG A 237 1.28 -12.15 5.86
CA ARG A 237 2.10 -11.56 4.80
C ARG A 237 3.42 -12.28 4.58
N ARG A 238 4.15 -12.68 5.62
CA ARG A 238 5.43 -13.37 5.47
C ARG A 238 5.35 -14.83 5.04
N ARG A 239 4.23 -15.28 4.53
CA ARG A 239 4.16 -16.50 3.73
C ARG A 239 4.84 -16.37 2.36
N HIS A 240 5.15 -15.14 1.95
CA HIS A 240 5.85 -14.83 0.71
C HIS A 240 7.31 -14.50 1.02
N ASP A 241 8.27 -15.25 0.46
CA ASP A 241 9.72 -15.04 0.64
C ASP A 241 10.19 -13.62 0.21
N ALA A 242 9.37 -12.94 -0.59
CA ALA A 242 9.64 -11.60 -1.09
C ALA A 242 9.41 -10.49 -0.06
N GLU A 243 8.73 -10.76 1.05
CA GLU A 243 8.46 -9.75 2.07
C GLU A 243 9.74 -9.33 2.79
N PRO A 244 9.93 -8.02 3.03
CA PRO A 244 11.09 -7.52 3.77
C PRO A 244 11.15 -8.09 5.20
N ASP A 245 12.37 -8.23 5.75
CA ASP A 245 12.59 -8.65 7.14
C ASP A 245 11.98 -7.69 8.17
N ALA A 246 11.72 -6.45 7.78
CA ALA A 246 11.03 -5.47 8.61
C ALA A 246 9.54 -5.80 8.83
N VAL A 247 8.96 -6.74 8.08
CA VAL A 247 7.59 -7.22 8.27
C VAL A 247 7.58 -8.33 9.31
N PRO A 248 6.82 -8.22 10.42
CA PRO A 248 6.71 -9.27 11.42
C PRO A 248 6.21 -10.60 10.82
N ASP A 249 6.74 -11.72 11.32
CA ASP A 249 6.47 -13.04 10.73
C ASP A 249 4.99 -13.45 10.89
N GLY A 250 4.37 -13.12 12.02
CA GLY A 250 2.95 -13.39 12.30
C GLY A 250 1.97 -12.33 11.79
N LEU A 251 2.42 -11.32 11.03
CA LEU A 251 1.56 -10.22 10.61
C LEU A 251 0.46 -10.68 9.65
N ILE A 252 -0.79 -10.49 10.06
CA ILE A 252 -1.98 -10.63 9.23
C ILE A 252 -2.36 -9.24 8.69
N ARG A 253 -2.57 -9.14 7.39
CA ARG A 253 -3.14 -7.96 6.74
C ARG A 253 -4.59 -8.27 6.35
N LEU A 254 -5.53 -7.53 6.94
CA LEU A 254 -6.96 -7.58 6.63
C LEU A 254 -7.33 -6.37 5.76
N SER A 255 -7.82 -6.61 4.55
CA SER A 255 -8.47 -5.63 3.70
C SER A 255 -9.97 -5.75 3.89
N VAL A 256 -10.56 -4.73 4.48
CA VAL A 256 -11.97 -4.72 4.85
C VAL A 256 -12.84 -4.29 3.68
N GLY A 257 -13.88 -5.05 3.40
CA GLY A 257 -14.87 -4.79 2.35
C GLY A 257 -16.11 -4.02 2.85
N ILE A 258 -17.18 -4.11 2.07
CA ILE A 258 -18.42 -3.36 2.30
C ILE A 258 -19.55 -4.21 2.89
N GLU A 259 -19.29 -5.45 3.26
CA GLU A 259 -20.22 -6.38 3.88
C GLU A 259 -20.79 -5.80 5.19
N ASP A 260 -21.73 -6.46 5.81
CA ASP A 260 -22.17 -6.06 7.15
C ASP A 260 -21.02 -6.26 8.15
N VAL A 261 -20.78 -5.26 8.98
CA VAL A 261 -19.65 -5.28 9.94
C VAL A 261 -19.79 -6.37 11.00
N GLU A 262 -21.02 -6.74 11.35
CA GLU A 262 -21.27 -7.82 12.30
C GLU A 262 -20.97 -9.19 11.69
N ASP A 263 -21.31 -9.37 10.41
CA ASP A 263 -20.99 -10.62 9.69
C ASP A 263 -19.48 -10.79 9.57
N ILE A 264 -18.74 -9.73 9.19
CA ILE A 264 -17.28 -9.77 9.15
C ILE A 264 -16.71 -10.08 10.54
N TRP A 265 -17.25 -9.43 11.58
CA TRP A 265 -16.73 -9.64 12.93
C TRP A 265 -17.01 -11.04 13.47
N GLN A 266 -18.18 -11.60 13.22
CA GLN A 266 -18.52 -12.98 13.60
C GLN A 266 -17.56 -13.98 12.92
N ASP A 267 -17.25 -13.79 11.64
CA ASP A 267 -16.30 -14.63 10.93
C ASP A 267 -14.88 -14.48 11.48
N VAL A 268 -14.43 -13.25 11.76
CA VAL A 268 -13.13 -13.01 12.40
C VAL A 268 -13.05 -13.64 13.77
N GLN A 269 -14.11 -13.55 14.58
CA GLN A 269 -14.14 -14.17 15.91
C GLN A 269 -14.05 -15.69 15.86
N GLN A 270 -14.87 -16.32 15.00
CA GLN A 270 -14.83 -17.79 14.86
C GLN A 270 -13.46 -18.27 14.34
N ALA A 271 -12.84 -17.51 13.45
CA ALA A 271 -11.50 -17.82 12.98
C ALA A 271 -10.44 -17.67 14.10
N LEU A 272 -10.58 -16.67 14.98
CA LEU A 272 -9.72 -16.52 16.15
C LEU A 272 -9.94 -17.62 17.20
N ASP A 273 -11.13 -18.23 17.27
CA ASP A 273 -11.44 -19.30 18.23
C ASP A 273 -10.60 -20.58 18.01
N VAL A 274 -9.98 -20.75 16.83
CA VAL A 274 -9.04 -21.85 16.57
C VAL A 274 -7.78 -21.79 17.46
N LEU A 275 -7.55 -20.65 18.12
CA LEU A 275 -6.45 -20.46 19.06
C LEU A 275 -6.75 -21.05 20.46
N GLY A 276 -7.99 -21.54 20.71
CA GLY A 276 -8.37 -22.29 21.90
C GLY A 276 -8.36 -21.49 23.22
N ARG A 277 -8.65 -20.20 23.16
CA ARG A 277 -8.65 -19.29 24.31
C ARG A 277 -9.93 -18.48 24.46
#